data_f7f681d3c478647e89f325064e5e43db
#
_entry.id   f7f681d3c478647e89f325064e5e43db
#
_cell.length_a   1.000
_cell.length_b   1.000
_cell.length_c   1.000
_cell.angle_alpha   90.00
_cell.angle_beta   90.00
_cell.angle_gamma   90.00
#
_symmetry.space_group_name_H-M   'P 1'
#
loop_
_entity.id
_entity.type
_entity.pdbx_description
1 polymer ?
#
loop_
_entity_poly.entity_id
_entity_poly.type
_entity_poly.pdbx_seq_one_letter_code
_entity_poly.pdbx_strand_id
1 'polypeptide(L)'
;MDMTTAPATSQLRIDGDRLWRSLMELAKIGATPKGGVCRLTLTDLERQGRDLVTRWGREAGLTVTIDKIGNGFMRRPGRDNGLPPIVAGSHIDTQPTGGKFDGNFGVLAALEVVRTLNDRRIETEAPIEVAFWTNEEGSRFVPVMMGSGVFAKAFSLEHAYAA
;
A
#
# COMPACT_ATOMS: atom_id res chain seq x y z
N MET A 1 1.10 -39.23 4.52
CA MET A 1 0.61 -37.85 4.63
C MET A 1 1.69 -37.07 5.32
N ASP A 2 2.49 -36.36 4.54
CA ASP A 2 3.61 -35.56 5.07
C ASP A 2 3.01 -34.25 5.60
N MET A 3 2.90 -34.14 6.90
CA MET A 3 2.52 -32.89 7.57
C MET A 3 3.74 -31.98 7.57
N THR A 4 3.96 -31.27 6.46
CA THR A 4 4.93 -30.18 6.43
C THR A 4 4.50 -29.15 7.48
N THR A 5 5.14 -29.16 8.62
CA THR A 5 4.97 -28.15 9.68
C THR A 5 5.28 -26.79 9.06
N ALA A 6 4.31 -25.88 9.11
CA ALA A 6 4.56 -24.50 8.71
C ALA A 6 5.81 -23.98 9.43
N PRO A 7 6.73 -23.28 8.73
CA PRO A 7 7.92 -22.75 9.36
C PRO A 7 7.52 -21.85 10.54
N ALA A 8 8.21 -21.99 11.66
CA ALA A 8 7.96 -21.13 12.82
C ALA A 8 8.07 -19.68 12.38
N THR A 9 7.05 -18.87 12.64
CA THR A 9 6.97 -17.45 12.24
C THR A 9 8.16 -16.63 12.73
N SER A 10 8.79 -17.06 13.84
CA SER A 10 10.02 -16.47 14.40
C SER A 10 11.24 -16.53 13.47
N GLN A 11 11.23 -17.41 12.46
CA GLN A 11 12.34 -17.56 11.48
C GLN A 11 12.08 -16.81 10.17
N LEU A 12 10.90 -16.23 9.97
CA LEU A 12 10.61 -15.44 8.78
C LEU A 12 11.43 -14.15 8.78
N ARG A 13 12.05 -13.89 7.64
CA ARG A 13 12.76 -12.64 7.36
C ARG A 13 12.34 -12.16 5.98
N ILE A 14 12.10 -10.87 5.88
CA ILE A 14 11.84 -10.18 4.61
C ILE A 14 13.12 -10.07 3.78
N ASP A 15 12.97 -9.86 2.48
CA ASP A 15 14.08 -9.39 1.63
C ASP A 15 14.21 -7.86 1.77
N GLY A 16 15.09 -7.44 2.67
CA GLY A 16 15.33 -6.01 2.94
C GLY A 16 15.88 -5.26 1.72
N ASP A 17 16.67 -5.91 0.88
CA ASP A 17 17.22 -5.31 -0.34
C ASP A 17 16.11 -5.11 -1.39
N ARG A 18 15.16 -6.02 -1.51
CA ARG A 18 13.99 -5.88 -2.38
C ARG A 18 13.08 -4.73 -1.90
N LEU A 19 12.82 -4.65 -0.60
CA LEU A 19 12.10 -3.52 -0.02
C LEU A 19 12.80 -2.19 -0.32
N TRP A 20 14.10 -2.13 -0.07
CA TRP A 20 14.89 -0.94 -0.34
C TRP A 20 14.87 -0.53 -1.82
N ARG A 21 15.05 -1.48 -2.73
CA ARG A 21 14.94 -1.21 -4.17
C ARG A 21 13.56 -0.68 -4.55
N SER A 22 12.49 -1.25 -4.00
CA SER A 22 11.12 -0.78 -4.26
C SER A 22 10.90 0.64 -3.77
N LEU A 23 11.39 0.99 -2.57
CA LEU A 23 11.34 2.35 -2.02
C LEU A 23 12.09 3.34 -2.90
N MET A 24 13.32 2.99 -3.32
CA MET A 24 14.14 3.87 -4.15
C MET A 24 13.58 4.02 -5.57
N GLU A 25 12.94 3.01 -6.12
CA GLU A 25 12.30 3.09 -7.42
C GLU A 25 11.06 4.00 -7.37
N LEU A 26 10.20 3.83 -6.38
CA LEU A 26 9.03 4.71 -6.18
C LEU A 26 9.46 6.16 -5.91
N ALA A 27 10.56 6.38 -5.21
CA ALA A 27 11.09 7.71 -4.92
C ALA A 27 11.60 8.48 -6.16
N LYS A 28 11.81 7.82 -7.30
CA LYS A 28 12.15 8.50 -8.57
C LYS A 28 10.95 9.28 -9.13
N ILE A 29 9.73 8.83 -8.85
CA ILE A 29 8.51 9.50 -9.31
C ILE A 29 8.24 10.70 -8.41
N GLY A 30 8.40 11.89 -8.95
CA GLY A 30 8.30 13.15 -8.22
C GLY A 30 9.56 13.55 -7.46
N ALA A 31 10.72 12.95 -7.77
CA ALA A 31 11.99 13.30 -7.13
C ALA A 31 12.28 14.79 -7.23
N THR A 32 12.74 15.39 -6.15
CA THR A 32 13.14 16.81 -6.09
C THR A 32 14.64 16.99 -6.08
N PRO A 33 15.19 18.15 -6.51
CA PRO A 33 16.62 18.40 -6.52
C PRO A 33 17.28 18.29 -5.12
N LYS A 34 16.51 18.50 -4.05
CA LYS A 34 16.99 18.37 -2.66
C LYS A 34 16.92 16.94 -2.11
N GLY A 35 16.60 15.96 -2.95
CA GLY A 35 16.57 14.56 -2.57
C GLY A 35 15.27 14.09 -1.90
N GLY A 36 14.26 14.93 -1.84
CA GLY A 36 12.90 14.58 -1.42
C GLY A 36 12.02 14.12 -2.57
N VAL A 37 10.71 14.07 -2.33
CA VAL A 37 9.68 13.68 -3.29
C VAL A 37 8.51 14.66 -3.21
N CYS A 38 7.96 15.06 -4.37
CA CYS A 38 6.71 15.80 -4.49
C CYS A 38 5.73 15.00 -5.38
N ARG A 39 4.77 14.34 -4.76
CA ARG A 39 3.77 13.50 -5.42
C ARG A 39 2.40 13.77 -4.79
N LEU A 40 1.86 14.96 -5.08
CA LEU A 40 0.59 15.40 -4.53
C LEU A 40 -0.56 14.54 -5.05
N THR A 41 -1.53 14.29 -4.19
CA THR A 41 -2.71 13.46 -4.51
C THR A 41 -3.43 13.96 -5.77
N LEU A 42 -3.98 13.05 -6.56
CA LEU A 42 -4.70 13.30 -7.83
C LEU A 42 -3.90 14.13 -8.86
N THR A 43 -2.57 14.01 -8.85
CA THR A 43 -1.70 14.50 -9.91
C THR A 43 -1.23 13.36 -10.81
N ASP A 44 -0.69 13.69 -11.98
CA ASP A 44 -0.09 12.68 -12.86
C ASP A 44 1.09 11.94 -12.22
N LEU A 45 1.85 12.60 -11.35
CA LEU A 45 2.94 11.95 -10.61
C LEU A 45 2.38 10.94 -9.59
N GLU A 46 1.32 11.31 -8.89
CA GLU A 46 0.68 10.38 -7.94
C GLU A 46 0.04 9.19 -8.69
N ARG A 47 -0.60 9.44 -9.83
CA ARG A 47 -1.10 8.37 -10.71
C ARG A 47 0.01 7.41 -11.14
N GLN A 48 1.17 7.93 -11.58
CA GLN A 48 2.33 7.09 -11.93
C GLN A 48 2.82 6.26 -10.74
N GLY A 49 2.85 6.84 -9.53
CA GLY A 49 3.18 6.11 -8.30
C GLY A 49 2.21 4.98 -8.01
N ARG A 50 0.90 5.23 -8.13
CA ARG A 50 -0.16 4.21 -7.99
C ARG A 50 -0.04 3.11 -9.03
N ASP A 51 0.18 3.47 -10.28
CA ASP A 51 0.36 2.52 -11.38
C ASP A 51 1.56 1.59 -11.12
N LEU A 52 2.67 2.15 -10.61
CA LEU A 52 3.85 1.37 -10.24
C LEU A 52 3.55 0.40 -9.09
N VAL A 53 2.96 0.88 -8.00
CA VAL A 53 2.65 0.06 -6.82
C VAL A 53 1.63 -1.03 -7.15
N THR A 54 0.56 -0.70 -7.89
CA THR A 54 -0.45 -1.69 -8.30
C THR A 54 0.09 -2.72 -9.28
N ARG A 55 1.02 -2.33 -10.16
CA ARG A 55 1.74 -3.28 -11.02
C ARG A 55 2.52 -4.28 -10.17
N TRP A 56 3.30 -3.84 -9.19
CA TRP A 56 4.01 -4.72 -8.27
C TRP A 56 3.10 -5.63 -7.45
N GLY A 57 1.92 -5.12 -7.07
CA GLY A 57 0.89 -5.94 -6.43
C GLY A 57 0.42 -7.07 -7.35
N ARG A 58 0.08 -6.77 -8.61
CA ARG A 58 -0.32 -7.77 -9.61
C ARG A 58 0.79 -8.78 -9.91
N GLU A 59 2.03 -8.34 -10.04
CA GLU A 59 3.21 -9.20 -10.20
C GLU A 59 3.40 -10.16 -9.01
N ALA A 60 3.00 -9.73 -7.81
CA ALA A 60 2.97 -10.57 -6.61
C ALA A 60 1.70 -11.44 -6.49
N GLY A 61 0.82 -11.43 -7.49
CA GLY A 61 -0.40 -12.26 -7.53
C GLY A 61 -1.61 -11.68 -6.79
N LEU A 62 -1.59 -10.37 -6.46
CA LEU A 62 -2.70 -9.73 -5.76
C LEU A 62 -3.76 -9.21 -6.75
N THR A 63 -5.02 -9.31 -6.34
CA THR A 63 -6.13 -8.62 -7.01
C THR A 63 -6.20 -7.18 -6.52
N VAL A 64 -6.29 -6.23 -7.45
CA VAL A 64 -6.33 -4.80 -7.14
C VAL A 64 -7.75 -4.26 -7.31
N THR A 65 -8.26 -3.59 -6.30
CA THR A 65 -9.53 -2.84 -6.32
C THR A 65 -9.31 -1.40 -5.88
N ILE A 66 -10.10 -0.50 -6.45
CA ILE A 66 -10.10 0.92 -6.08
C ILE A 66 -11.52 1.29 -5.67
N ASP A 67 -11.66 1.89 -4.51
CA ASP A 67 -12.98 2.33 -4.04
C ASP A 67 -13.39 3.70 -4.62
N LYS A 68 -14.57 4.19 -4.22
CA LYS A 68 -15.15 5.43 -4.76
C LYS A 68 -14.36 6.69 -4.42
N ILE A 69 -13.64 6.73 -3.30
CA ILE A 69 -12.77 7.86 -2.94
C ILE A 69 -11.37 7.70 -3.52
N GLY A 70 -11.08 6.56 -4.16
CA GLY A 70 -9.80 6.28 -4.77
C GLY A 70 -8.82 5.51 -3.88
N ASN A 71 -9.20 5.03 -2.69
CA ASN A 71 -8.35 4.14 -1.92
C ASN A 71 -8.08 2.87 -2.71
N GLY A 72 -6.84 2.41 -2.68
CA GLY A 72 -6.46 1.17 -3.34
C GLY A 72 -6.28 0.03 -2.34
N PHE A 73 -6.76 -1.15 -2.73
CA PHE A 73 -6.63 -2.38 -1.97
C PHE A 73 -6.06 -3.47 -2.88
N MET A 74 -4.97 -4.08 -2.46
CA MET A 74 -4.32 -5.18 -3.16
C MET A 74 -4.45 -6.44 -2.31
N ARG A 75 -5.35 -7.35 -2.70
CA ARG A 75 -5.77 -8.51 -1.92
C ARG A 75 -5.03 -9.76 -2.35
N ARG A 76 -4.39 -10.42 -1.39
CA ARG A 76 -3.89 -11.78 -1.45
C ARG A 76 -4.95 -12.72 -0.84
N PRO A 77 -5.37 -13.78 -1.53
CA PRO A 77 -6.33 -14.72 -0.96
C PRO A 77 -5.73 -15.48 0.23
N GLY A 78 -6.58 -15.82 1.19
CA GLY A 78 -6.32 -16.80 2.24
C GLY A 78 -6.93 -18.16 1.90
N ARG A 79 -6.83 -19.12 2.81
CA ARG A 79 -7.56 -20.39 2.71
C ARG A 79 -9.06 -20.17 2.80
N ASP A 80 -9.48 -19.32 3.72
CA ASP A 80 -10.88 -18.89 3.86
C ASP A 80 -11.01 -17.41 3.47
N ASN A 81 -11.53 -17.17 2.25
CA ASN A 81 -11.75 -15.84 1.73
C ASN A 81 -13.02 -15.16 2.26
N GLY A 82 -13.83 -15.86 3.04
CA GLY A 82 -14.99 -15.33 3.76
C GLY A 82 -14.61 -14.64 5.06
N LEU A 83 -13.39 -14.85 5.57
CA LEU A 83 -12.89 -14.16 6.75
C LEU A 83 -12.57 -12.68 6.43
N PRO A 84 -12.71 -11.79 7.43
CA PRO A 84 -12.22 -10.43 7.30
C PRO A 84 -10.71 -10.41 6.97
N PRO A 85 -10.26 -9.57 6.03
CA PRO A 85 -8.84 -9.48 5.69
C PRO A 85 -8.03 -8.86 6.82
N ILE A 86 -6.77 -9.26 6.91
CA ILE A 86 -5.76 -8.52 7.67
C ILE A 86 -5.25 -7.39 6.77
N VAL A 87 -5.54 -6.15 7.15
CA VAL A 87 -5.19 -4.97 6.36
C VAL A 87 -3.93 -4.32 6.93
N ALA A 88 -2.95 -4.08 6.05
CA ALA A 88 -1.74 -3.32 6.35
C ALA A 88 -1.46 -2.35 5.20
N GLY A 89 -0.97 -1.16 5.49
CA GLY A 89 -0.68 -0.18 4.46
C GLY A 89 -0.46 1.21 5.02
N SER A 90 -0.51 2.22 4.16
CA SER A 90 -0.40 3.63 4.48
C SER A 90 -0.89 4.48 3.30
N HIS A 91 -0.08 5.42 2.80
CA HIS A 91 -0.35 6.27 1.63
C HIS A 91 0.88 6.35 0.72
N ILE A 92 0.69 6.88 -0.48
CA ILE A 92 1.78 7.14 -1.44
C ILE A 92 1.77 8.57 -2.00
N ASP A 93 0.75 9.36 -1.70
CA ASP A 93 0.83 10.81 -1.86
C ASP A 93 1.84 11.40 -0.86
N THR A 94 2.36 12.58 -1.16
CA THR A 94 3.37 13.26 -0.34
C THR A 94 3.02 14.73 -0.19
N GLN A 95 3.64 15.36 0.79
CA GLN A 95 3.71 16.82 0.86
C GLN A 95 4.53 17.40 -0.31
N PRO A 96 4.44 18.72 -0.58
CA PRO A 96 5.23 19.38 -1.65
C PRO A 96 6.75 19.20 -1.47
N THR A 97 7.22 19.05 -0.24
CA THR A 97 8.61 18.81 0.13
C THR A 97 8.74 17.54 0.97
N GLY A 98 8.04 16.47 0.56
CA GLY A 98 7.96 15.23 1.30
C GLY A 98 9.24 14.41 1.29
N GLY A 99 9.31 13.47 2.23
CA GLY A 99 10.37 12.46 2.30
C GLY A 99 10.12 11.29 1.35
N LYS A 100 11.12 10.41 1.23
CA LYS A 100 11.02 9.20 0.40
C LYS A 100 10.24 8.07 1.08
N PHE A 101 10.11 8.12 2.40
CA PHE A 101 9.67 7.00 3.23
C PHE A 101 8.31 7.21 3.85
N ASP A 102 7.91 8.45 4.10
CA ASP A 102 6.64 8.79 4.67
C ASP A 102 5.50 8.18 3.84
N GLY A 103 4.60 7.45 4.49
CA GLY A 103 3.56 6.65 3.85
C GLY A 103 4.07 5.48 3.00
N ASN A 104 5.01 5.76 2.08
CA ASN A 104 5.54 4.78 1.14
C ASN A 104 6.12 3.54 1.81
N PHE A 105 6.78 3.72 2.96
CA PHE A 105 7.33 2.59 3.72
C PHE A 105 6.21 1.64 4.18
N GLY A 106 5.12 2.16 4.73
CA GLY A 106 4.01 1.33 5.20
C GLY A 106 3.38 0.48 4.09
N VAL A 107 3.16 1.08 2.92
CA VAL A 107 2.61 0.36 1.75
C VAL A 107 3.60 -0.69 1.23
N LEU A 108 4.87 -0.32 1.03
CA LEU A 108 5.86 -1.23 0.44
C LEU A 108 6.34 -2.30 1.43
N ALA A 109 6.37 -2.01 2.73
CA ALA A 109 6.62 -3.02 3.76
C ALA A 109 5.51 -4.07 3.80
N ALA A 110 4.24 -3.66 3.72
CA ALA A 110 3.11 -4.57 3.63
C ALA A 110 3.18 -5.45 2.37
N LEU A 111 3.53 -4.86 1.21
CA LEU A 111 3.75 -5.61 -0.03
C LEU A 111 4.93 -6.58 0.10
N GLU A 112 6.00 -6.20 0.79
CA GLU A 112 7.17 -7.06 1.01
C GLU A 112 6.84 -8.25 1.92
N VAL A 113 5.97 -8.07 2.92
CA VAL A 113 5.43 -9.18 3.72
C VAL A 113 4.72 -10.19 2.81
N VAL A 114 3.84 -9.71 1.93
CA VAL A 114 3.13 -10.58 0.97
C VAL A 114 4.11 -11.33 0.05
N ARG A 115 5.10 -10.64 -0.50
CA ARG A 115 6.15 -11.25 -1.34
C ARG A 115 6.92 -12.33 -0.58
N THR A 116 7.28 -12.06 0.68
CA THR A 116 7.97 -13.01 1.55
C THR A 116 7.12 -14.26 1.81
N LEU A 117 5.82 -14.11 2.06
CA LEU A 117 4.90 -15.23 2.22
C LEU A 117 4.82 -16.07 0.93
N ASN A 118 4.79 -15.42 -0.23
CA ASN A 118 4.78 -16.09 -1.53
C ASN A 118 6.08 -16.88 -1.77
N ASP A 119 7.24 -16.26 -1.52
CA ASP A 119 8.56 -16.89 -1.67
C ASP A 119 8.69 -18.16 -0.82
N ARG A 120 8.07 -18.13 0.36
CA ARG A 120 8.05 -19.24 1.31
C ARG A 120 6.88 -20.22 1.12
N ARG A 121 5.99 -19.96 0.14
CA ARG A 121 4.78 -20.73 -0.13
C ARG A 121 3.90 -20.90 1.11
N ILE A 122 3.84 -19.85 1.94
CA ILE A 122 3.01 -19.83 3.15
C ILE A 122 1.62 -19.35 2.77
N GLU A 123 0.62 -20.17 3.04
CA GLU A 123 -0.77 -19.79 2.97
C GLU A 123 -1.23 -19.23 4.33
N THR A 124 -1.98 -18.13 4.29
CA THR A 124 -2.60 -17.56 5.48
C THR A 124 -4.05 -18.05 5.60
N GLU A 125 -4.58 -18.11 6.81
CA GLU A 125 -5.97 -18.49 7.01
C GLU A 125 -6.90 -17.42 6.41
N ALA A 126 -6.78 -16.18 6.87
CA ALA A 126 -7.50 -15.03 6.34
C ALA A 126 -6.77 -14.40 5.15
N PRO A 127 -7.48 -13.66 4.28
CA PRO A 127 -6.86 -12.84 3.26
C PRO A 127 -5.98 -11.74 3.87
N ILE A 128 -5.00 -11.27 3.09
CA ILE A 128 -4.19 -10.08 3.42
C ILE A 128 -4.49 -9.00 2.39
N GLU A 129 -4.68 -7.78 2.83
CA GLU A 129 -4.83 -6.62 1.96
C GLU A 129 -3.74 -5.59 2.24
N VAL A 130 -3.05 -5.18 1.18
CA VAL A 130 -2.17 -4.02 1.21
C VAL A 130 -2.99 -2.82 0.77
N ALA A 131 -3.20 -1.85 1.68
CA ALA A 131 -3.99 -0.66 1.41
C ALA A 131 -3.11 0.57 1.17
N PHE A 132 -3.56 1.46 0.28
CA PHE A 132 -3.03 2.82 0.18
C PHE A 132 -4.16 3.83 0.10
N TRP A 133 -4.10 4.81 1.02
CA TRP A 133 -5.14 5.79 1.22
C TRP A 133 -4.99 6.97 0.27
N THR A 134 -6.12 7.57 -0.14
CA THR A 134 -6.15 8.76 -0.98
C THR A 134 -6.11 10.01 -0.11
N ASN A 135 -5.26 10.99 -0.50
CA ASN A 135 -5.15 12.29 0.15
C ASN A 135 -4.94 12.18 1.66
N GLU A 136 -3.95 11.40 2.06
CA GLU A 136 -3.61 11.26 3.48
C GLU A 136 -3.01 12.55 4.01
N GLU A 137 -2.09 13.15 3.27
CA GLU A 137 -1.32 14.34 3.65
C GLU A 137 -2.14 15.64 3.69
N GLY A 138 -3.30 15.68 3.04
CA GLY A 138 -4.13 16.89 2.99
C GLY A 138 -3.47 18.08 2.29
N SER A 139 -2.37 17.86 1.58
CA SER A 139 -1.57 18.94 0.97
C SER A 139 -2.25 19.62 -0.23
N ARG A 140 -3.21 18.95 -0.85
CA ARG A 140 -3.96 19.47 -1.99
C ARG A 140 -5.44 19.68 -1.67
N PHE A 141 -6.02 18.80 -0.89
CA PHE A 141 -7.41 18.85 -0.45
C PHE A 141 -7.48 18.63 1.05
N VAL A 142 -8.36 19.37 1.73
CA VAL A 142 -8.61 19.19 3.17
C VAL A 142 -9.92 18.46 3.39
N PRO A 143 -10.07 17.64 4.44
CA PRO A 143 -9.12 17.41 5.52
C PRO A 143 -7.99 16.42 5.16
N VAL A 144 -6.97 16.34 5.99
CA VAL A 144 -5.98 15.24 5.99
C VAL A 144 -6.68 13.90 6.25
N MET A 145 -5.99 12.78 5.94
CA MET A 145 -6.52 11.41 6.13
C MET A 145 -7.88 11.21 5.45
N MET A 146 -8.11 11.86 4.32
CA MET A 146 -9.42 11.90 3.68
C MET A 146 -9.90 10.50 3.27
N GLY A 147 -9.07 9.73 2.58
CA GLY A 147 -9.42 8.39 2.12
C GLY A 147 -9.69 7.42 3.26
N SER A 148 -8.82 7.37 4.26
CA SER A 148 -9.01 6.52 5.44
C SER A 148 -10.20 6.99 6.29
N GLY A 149 -10.46 8.29 6.36
CA GLY A 149 -11.62 8.86 7.05
C GLY A 149 -12.95 8.45 6.42
N VAL A 150 -13.03 8.42 5.07
CA VAL A 150 -14.22 7.89 4.37
C VAL A 150 -14.36 6.39 4.60
N PHE A 151 -13.28 5.63 4.52
CA PHE A 151 -13.28 4.19 4.79
C PHE A 151 -13.75 3.88 6.22
N ALA A 152 -13.25 4.61 7.21
CA ALA A 152 -13.63 4.47 8.61
C ALA A 152 -14.98 5.11 8.96
N LYS A 153 -15.68 5.72 7.98
CA LYS A 153 -16.96 6.44 8.17
C LYS A 153 -16.86 7.65 9.13
N ALA A 154 -15.67 8.21 9.29
CA ALA A 154 -15.46 9.47 9.99
C ALA A 154 -15.93 10.67 9.15
N PHE A 155 -15.86 10.54 7.81
CA PHE A 155 -16.40 11.48 6.82
C PHE A 155 -17.36 10.75 5.88
N SER A 156 -18.34 11.47 5.35
CA SER A 156 -19.11 10.94 4.24
C SER A 156 -18.35 11.12 2.91
N LEU A 157 -18.69 10.31 1.91
CA LEU A 157 -18.12 10.44 0.57
C LEU A 157 -18.47 11.78 -0.06
N GLU A 158 -19.70 12.27 0.16
CA GLU A 158 -20.17 13.56 -0.34
C GLU A 158 -19.36 14.72 0.27
N HIS A 159 -19.02 14.63 1.57
CA HIS A 159 -18.16 15.61 2.21
C HIS A 159 -16.78 15.64 1.57
N ALA A 160 -16.20 14.47 1.30
CA ALA A 160 -14.88 14.38 0.65
C ALA A 160 -14.89 14.89 -0.80
N TYR A 161 -16.00 14.73 -1.53
CA TYR A 161 -16.14 15.25 -2.90
C TYR A 161 -16.38 16.74 -3.00
N ALA A 162 -16.78 17.36 -1.89
CA ALA A 162 -17.00 18.81 -1.82
C ALA A 162 -15.73 19.62 -1.45
N ALA A 163 -14.60 18.93 -1.20
CA ALA A 163 -13.34 19.52 -0.75
C ALA A 163 -12.51 20.17 -1.89
#